data_5392ed60c9ca70c23341bbd3b6e750af
#
_entry.id   5392ed60c9ca70c23341bbd3b6e750af
#
_cell.length_a   1.000
_cell.length_b   1.000
_cell.length_c   1.000
_cell.angle_alpha   90.00
_cell.angle_beta   90.00
_cell.angle_gamma   90.00
#
_symmetry.space_group_name_H-M   'P 1'
#
loop_
_entity.id
_entity.type
_entity.pdbx_description
1 polymer ?
#
loop_
_entity_poly.entity_id
_entity_poly.type
_entity_poly.pdbx_seq_one_letter_code
_entity_poly.pdbx_strand_id
1 'polypeptide(L)'
;MKIIIPTCDKYRNIIEANKYTMDKFGGSNLDVTVLGYKKPDFDMGSWKFISLGEDSGAKNFTNDIWKFFENFDDEFFIYGNDDIIAVGNLDLELLTDMENTMKNNPNVVKICLTSAAINHYINYNVFENKKDFVYKEVPQNADYRLSLHYSMWRTSYFKKHCSLGISPWEFELRSITKNDGAILLGTIGRYFLDFGHIFRKDIGLSNNWYKSEYTGNVLSNEDFKYIESVIQKIK
;
A
#
# COMPACT_ATOMS: atom_id res chain seq x y z
N MET A 1 7.68 10.06 7.67
CA MET A 1 6.45 9.78 6.88
C MET A 1 5.72 8.59 7.50
N LYS A 2 4.40 8.65 7.65
CA LYS A 2 3.60 7.55 8.23
C LYS A 2 3.16 6.56 7.18
N ILE A 3 3.16 5.28 7.54
CA ILE A 3 2.52 4.21 6.77
C ILE A 3 1.18 3.89 7.44
N ILE A 4 0.11 3.96 6.68
CA ILE A 4 -1.26 3.68 7.14
C ILE A 4 -1.72 2.39 6.50
N ILE A 5 -2.05 1.38 7.31
CA ILE A 5 -2.48 0.06 6.85
C ILE A 5 -3.91 -0.20 7.36
N PRO A 6 -4.94 0.01 6.54
CA PRO A 6 -6.29 -0.40 6.89
C PRO A 6 -6.44 -1.93 6.88
N THR A 7 -7.22 -2.46 7.82
CA THR A 7 -7.58 -3.88 7.89
C THR A 7 -9.02 -4.05 8.37
N CYS A 8 -9.61 -5.19 8.09
CA CYS A 8 -10.92 -5.58 8.60
C CYS A 8 -10.79 -6.66 9.69
N ASP A 9 -11.86 -6.90 10.45
CA ASP A 9 -11.86 -7.87 11.54
C ASP A 9 -11.45 -9.27 11.10
N LYS A 10 -11.86 -9.66 9.89
CA LYS A 10 -11.53 -10.97 9.31
C LYS A 10 -10.02 -11.16 9.10
N TYR A 11 -9.30 -10.11 8.71
CA TYR A 11 -7.89 -10.18 8.31
C TYR A 11 -6.94 -9.52 9.29
N ARG A 12 -7.43 -8.98 10.44
CA ARG A 12 -6.62 -8.23 11.39
C ARG A 12 -5.32 -8.93 11.84
N ASN A 13 -5.33 -10.25 11.94
CA ASN A 13 -4.15 -11.00 12.38
C ASN A 13 -3.12 -11.25 11.26
N ILE A 14 -3.44 -10.96 9.97
CA ILE A 14 -2.45 -10.96 8.89
C ILE A 14 -1.40 -9.87 9.09
N ILE A 15 -1.74 -8.80 9.79
CA ILE A 15 -0.82 -7.72 10.15
C ILE A 15 0.44 -8.25 10.87
N GLU A 16 0.36 -9.39 11.58
CA GLU A 16 1.52 -10.05 12.18
C GLU A 16 2.56 -10.45 11.11
N ALA A 17 2.12 -11.03 9.99
CA ALA A 17 3.00 -11.39 8.88
C ALA A 17 3.58 -10.16 8.18
N ASN A 18 2.76 -9.12 8.00
CA ASN A 18 3.19 -7.85 7.43
C ASN A 18 4.29 -7.20 8.30
N LYS A 19 4.03 -7.07 9.61
CA LYS A 19 5.01 -6.54 10.56
C LYS A 19 6.31 -7.34 10.56
N TYR A 20 6.22 -8.67 10.65
CA TYR A 20 7.38 -9.54 10.65
C TYR A 20 8.29 -9.29 9.44
N THR A 21 7.71 -9.27 8.25
CA THR A 21 8.50 -9.09 7.02
C THR A 21 9.02 -7.67 6.87
N MET A 22 8.23 -6.65 7.25
CA MET A 22 8.70 -5.26 7.24
C MET A 22 9.90 -5.08 8.18
N ASP A 23 9.81 -5.56 9.42
CA ASP A 23 10.91 -5.47 10.39
C ASP A 23 12.16 -6.20 9.88
N LYS A 24 12.01 -7.40 9.33
CA LYS A 24 13.10 -8.21 8.80
C LYS A 24 13.83 -7.54 7.65
N PHE A 25 13.11 -6.91 6.76
CA PHE A 25 13.65 -6.32 5.54
C PHE A 25 13.97 -4.83 5.65
N GLY A 26 14.23 -4.33 6.86
CA GLY A 26 14.78 -3.00 7.11
C GLY A 26 13.75 -1.96 7.54
N GLY A 27 12.49 -2.35 7.77
CA GLY A 27 11.41 -1.44 8.13
C GLY A 27 11.15 -1.25 9.63
N SER A 28 12.00 -1.77 10.52
CA SER A 28 11.78 -1.76 12.00
C SER A 28 11.59 -0.35 12.60
N ASN A 29 12.12 0.68 11.96
CA ASN A 29 12.00 2.08 12.39
C ASN A 29 10.91 2.87 11.66
N LEU A 30 10.08 2.24 10.83
CA LEU A 30 9.00 2.90 10.14
C LEU A 30 7.85 3.24 11.10
N ASP A 31 7.28 4.44 10.96
CA ASP A 31 6.10 4.87 11.73
C ASP A 31 4.84 4.30 11.08
N VAL A 32 4.41 3.12 11.57
CA VAL A 32 3.27 2.39 11.04
C VAL A 32 2.07 2.54 11.96
N THR A 33 0.93 2.90 11.37
CA THR A 33 -0.38 2.94 12.04
C THR A 33 -1.34 1.99 11.32
N VAL A 34 -1.84 1.01 12.04
CA VAL A 34 -2.89 0.10 11.57
C VAL A 34 -4.25 0.70 11.90
N LEU A 35 -5.09 0.86 10.90
CA LEU A 35 -6.49 1.26 11.07
C LEU A 35 -7.36 0.02 10.96
N GLY A 36 -8.17 -0.25 11.98
CA GLY A 36 -9.03 -1.42 11.99
C GLY A 36 -10.16 -1.26 12.99
N TYR A 37 -10.88 -2.32 13.26
CA TYR A 37 -12.03 -2.29 14.18
C TYR A 37 -11.66 -2.96 15.50
N LYS A 38 -11.17 -4.19 15.46
CA LYS A 38 -10.59 -4.88 16.62
C LYS A 38 -9.07 -4.92 16.51
N LYS A 39 -8.40 -4.69 17.64
CA LYS A 39 -6.93 -4.78 17.70
C LYS A 39 -6.48 -6.19 17.31
N PRO A 40 -5.39 -6.32 16.52
CA PRO A 40 -4.76 -7.62 16.27
C PRO A 40 -4.33 -8.32 17.56
N ASP A 41 -4.36 -9.66 17.56
CA ASP A 41 -4.14 -10.50 18.77
C ASP A 41 -2.64 -10.84 18.99
N PHE A 42 -1.72 -9.95 18.57
CA PHE A 42 -0.28 -10.14 18.75
C PHE A 42 0.39 -8.84 19.25
N ASP A 43 1.66 -8.95 19.69
CA ASP A 43 2.43 -7.77 20.10
C ASP A 43 2.86 -6.94 18.87
N MET A 44 2.26 -5.78 18.72
CA MET A 44 2.54 -4.86 17.62
C MET A 44 3.84 -4.05 17.80
N GLY A 45 4.50 -4.14 18.98
CA GLY A 45 5.73 -3.39 19.26
C GLY A 45 5.58 -1.89 19.03
N SER A 46 6.39 -1.33 18.12
CA SER A 46 6.36 0.11 17.76
C SER A 46 5.17 0.51 16.88
N TRP A 47 4.46 -0.43 16.28
CA TRP A 47 3.30 -0.14 15.45
C TRP A 47 2.10 0.31 16.27
N LYS A 48 1.40 1.33 15.80
CA LYS A 48 0.21 1.86 16.47
C LYS A 48 -1.05 1.20 15.91
N PHE A 49 -2.07 1.08 16.76
CA PHE A 49 -3.41 0.68 16.35
C PHE A 49 -4.41 1.77 16.68
N ILE A 50 -5.26 2.11 15.71
CA ILE A 50 -6.38 3.04 15.89
C ILE A 50 -7.66 2.31 15.48
N SER A 51 -8.62 2.25 16.42
CA SER A 51 -9.93 1.66 16.15
C SER A 51 -10.83 2.64 15.38
N LEU A 52 -11.45 2.16 14.32
CA LEU A 52 -12.46 2.88 13.54
C LEU A 52 -13.89 2.65 14.05
N GLY A 53 -14.05 1.89 15.14
CA GLY A 53 -15.34 1.54 15.73
C GLY A 53 -15.75 0.11 15.43
N GLU A 54 -16.95 -0.11 14.89
CA GLU A 54 -17.46 -1.43 14.49
C GLU A 54 -17.24 -1.67 13.00
N ASP A 55 -16.88 -2.93 12.63
CA ASP A 55 -16.74 -3.34 11.24
C ASP A 55 -18.12 -3.43 10.57
N SER A 56 -18.48 -2.39 9.87
CA SER A 56 -19.73 -2.30 9.10
C SER A 56 -19.63 -2.85 7.67
N GLY A 57 -18.51 -3.48 7.35
CA GLY A 57 -18.25 -4.15 6.08
C GLY A 57 -17.72 -3.22 4.99
N ALA A 58 -17.22 -3.84 3.92
CA ALA A 58 -16.47 -3.18 2.86
C ALA A 58 -17.19 -1.99 2.19
N LYS A 59 -18.51 -1.95 2.19
CA LYS A 59 -19.29 -0.84 1.59
C LYS A 59 -19.12 0.49 2.32
N ASN A 60 -18.69 0.45 3.59
CA ASN A 60 -18.46 1.65 4.39
C ASN A 60 -16.97 2.03 4.48
N PHE A 61 -16.12 1.39 3.72
CA PHE A 61 -14.67 1.55 3.78
C PHE A 61 -14.22 3.03 3.79
N THR A 62 -14.68 3.84 2.83
CA THR A 62 -14.26 5.25 2.77
C THR A 62 -14.80 6.08 3.92
N ASN A 63 -16.02 5.80 4.42
CA ASN A 63 -16.56 6.46 5.61
C ASN A 63 -15.73 6.14 6.86
N ASP A 64 -15.32 4.88 6.99
CA ASP A 64 -14.58 4.45 8.17
C ASP A 64 -13.17 5.02 8.19
N ILE A 65 -12.43 4.95 7.08
CA ILE A 65 -11.08 5.55 7.03
C ILE A 65 -11.13 7.07 7.08
N TRP A 66 -12.21 7.72 6.63
CA TRP A 66 -12.41 9.17 6.75
C TRP A 66 -12.36 9.65 8.19
N LYS A 67 -12.88 8.88 9.15
CA LYS A 67 -12.82 9.21 10.58
C LYS A 67 -11.39 9.48 11.07
N PHE A 68 -10.43 8.75 10.50
CA PHE A 68 -9.00 8.98 10.77
C PHE A 68 -8.47 10.16 9.94
N PHE A 69 -8.73 10.15 8.63
CA PHE A 69 -8.16 11.15 7.72
C PHE A 69 -8.70 12.55 7.92
N GLU A 70 -9.90 12.73 8.49
CA GLU A 70 -10.48 14.05 8.79
C GLU A 70 -9.50 14.92 9.60
N ASN A 71 -8.83 14.33 10.59
CA ASN A 71 -7.88 15.01 11.48
C ASN A 71 -6.40 14.66 11.17
N PHE A 72 -6.11 14.13 10.01
CA PHE A 72 -4.76 13.77 9.60
C PHE A 72 -4.13 14.92 8.82
N ASP A 73 -3.02 15.51 9.36
CA ASP A 73 -2.45 16.76 8.87
C ASP A 73 -1.11 16.61 8.13
N ASP A 74 -0.49 15.41 8.13
CA ASP A 74 0.74 15.20 7.36
C ASP A 74 0.46 15.44 5.87
N GLU A 75 1.35 16.15 5.16
CA GLU A 75 1.18 16.47 3.73
C GLU A 75 1.14 15.22 2.87
N PHE A 76 1.96 14.21 3.23
CA PHE A 76 2.06 12.92 2.54
C PHE A 76 1.96 11.77 3.52
N PHE A 77 1.47 10.64 3.03
CA PHE A 77 1.50 9.38 3.76
C PHE A 77 1.67 8.21 2.78
N ILE A 78 2.01 7.04 3.30
CA ILE A 78 2.01 5.79 2.54
C ILE A 78 0.74 5.02 2.91
N TYR A 79 -0.05 4.68 1.91
CA TYR A 79 -1.11 3.68 2.05
C TYR A 79 -0.51 2.30 1.86
N GLY A 80 -0.70 1.38 2.83
CA GLY A 80 -0.29 -0.01 2.77
C GLY A 80 -1.50 -0.96 2.73
N ASN A 81 -1.29 -2.16 2.22
CA ASN A 81 -2.30 -3.22 2.23
C ASN A 81 -1.98 -4.23 3.33
N ASP A 82 -3.01 -4.75 4.00
CA ASP A 82 -2.86 -5.75 5.06
C ASP A 82 -2.44 -7.13 4.52
N ASP A 83 -2.78 -7.46 3.29
CA ASP A 83 -2.50 -8.75 2.64
C ASP A 83 -1.21 -8.78 1.79
N ILE A 84 -0.42 -7.71 1.83
CA ILE A 84 0.87 -7.60 1.13
C ILE A 84 2.02 -7.68 2.13
N ILE A 85 2.94 -8.61 1.90
CA ILE A 85 4.17 -8.77 2.69
C ILE A 85 5.42 -8.44 1.88
N ALA A 86 6.45 -7.94 2.55
CA ALA A 86 7.75 -7.77 1.93
C ALA A 86 8.41 -9.14 1.67
N VAL A 87 9.05 -9.32 0.50
CA VAL A 87 9.84 -10.52 0.17
C VAL A 87 11.30 -10.19 -0.15
N GLY A 88 11.71 -8.95 0.09
CA GLY A 88 13.06 -8.45 -0.10
C GLY A 88 13.27 -7.15 0.67
N ASN A 89 14.51 -6.64 0.67
CA ASN A 89 14.87 -5.43 1.40
C ASN A 89 14.08 -4.21 0.91
N LEU A 90 13.66 -3.38 1.86
CA LEU A 90 12.98 -2.12 1.60
C LEU A 90 13.98 -1.06 1.13
N ASP A 91 13.65 -0.33 0.08
CA ASP A 91 14.47 0.76 -0.44
C ASP A 91 14.08 2.09 0.22
N LEU A 92 14.63 2.33 1.41
CA LEU A 92 14.31 3.52 2.21
C LEU A 92 14.82 4.83 1.58
N GLU A 93 15.91 4.78 0.80
CA GLU A 93 16.43 5.96 0.11
C GLU A 93 15.46 6.44 -0.97
N LEU A 94 14.82 5.50 -1.66
CA LEU A 94 13.84 5.81 -2.68
C LEU A 94 12.63 6.58 -2.12
N LEU A 95 12.21 6.32 -0.88
CA LEU A 95 11.14 7.08 -0.23
C LEU A 95 11.47 8.57 -0.13
N THR A 96 12.72 8.90 0.17
CA THR A 96 13.17 10.31 0.24
C THR A 96 13.12 10.98 -1.13
N ASP A 97 13.55 10.30 -2.20
CA ASP A 97 13.46 10.84 -3.57
C ASP A 97 12.00 11.04 -4.00
N MET A 98 11.13 10.08 -3.69
CA MET A 98 9.69 10.17 -3.99
C MET A 98 9.02 11.33 -3.26
N GLU A 99 9.33 11.53 -1.97
CA GLU A 99 8.82 12.66 -1.19
C GLU A 99 9.27 14.01 -1.79
N ASN A 100 10.53 14.11 -2.16
CA ASN A 100 11.08 15.30 -2.83
C ASN A 100 10.43 15.53 -4.19
N THR A 101 10.19 14.47 -4.97
CA THR A 101 9.48 14.56 -6.25
C THR A 101 8.07 15.12 -6.06
N MET A 102 7.33 14.65 -5.04
CA MET A 102 6.00 15.19 -4.74
C MET A 102 6.03 16.64 -4.22
N LYS A 103 7.01 17.01 -3.39
CA LYS A 103 7.19 18.39 -2.89
C LYS A 103 7.46 19.36 -4.02
N ASN A 104 8.32 18.98 -4.96
CA ASN A 104 8.72 19.83 -6.09
C ASN A 104 7.67 19.89 -7.21
N ASN A 105 6.71 18.96 -7.22
CA ASN A 105 5.67 18.86 -8.25
C ASN A 105 4.27 18.78 -7.59
N PRO A 106 3.62 19.91 -7.31
CA PRO A 106 2.34 19.94 -6.59
C PRO A 106 1.21 19.12 -7.25
N ASN A 107 1.29 18.91 -8.56
CA ASN A 107 0.32 18.11 -9.31
C ASN A 107 0.56 16.60 -9.20
N VAL A 108 1.73 16.16 -8.68
CA VAL A 108 1.98 14.75 -8.38
C VAL A 108 1.27 14.43 -7.07
N VAL A 109 0.27 13.55 -7.15
CA VAL A 109 -0.64 13.25 -6.04
C VAL A 109 -0.50 11.82 -5.52
N LYS A 110 0.13 10.94 -6.31
CA LYS A 110 0.35 9.54 -5.94
C LYS A 110 1.61 8.99 -6.62
N ILE A 111 2.38 8.18 -5.89
CA ILE A 111 3.48 7.39 -6.45
C ILE A 111 3.34 5.94 -5.99
N CYS A 112 3.26 4.99 -6.93
CA CYS A 112 3.26 3.56 -6.63
C CYS A 112 4.63 3.12 -6.11
N LEU A 113 4.66 2.35 -5.01
CA LEU A 113 5.86 1.99 -4.27
C LEU A 113 6.35 0.55 -4.53
N THR A 114 5.61 -0.22 -5.31
CA THR A 114 5.85 -1.67 -5.41
C THR A 114 6.44 -2.09 -6.75
N SER A 115 7.06 -3.26 -6.76
CA SER A 115 7.57 -3.92 -7.97
C SER A 115 6.50 -4.19 -9.04
N ALA A 116 5.20 -4.14 -8.71
CA ALA A 116 4.12 -4.21 -9.70
C ALA A 116 4.22 -3.15 -10.79
N ALA A 117 4.82 -1.99 -10.50
CA ALA A 117 5.04 -0.93 -11.48
C ALA A 117 5.83 -1.40 -12.72
N ILE A 118 6.71 -2.39 -12.58
CA ILE A 118 7.53 -2.94 -13.68
C ILE A 118 6.66 -3.34 -14.87
N ASN A 119 5.58 -4.07 -14.63
CA ASN A 119 4.72 -4.58 -15.71
C ASN A 119 3.59 -3.61 -16.07
N HIS A 120 3.05 -2.90 -15.10
CA HIS A 120 1.90 -2.03 -15.33
C HIS A 120 2.24 -0.72 -16.03
N TYR A 121 3.47 -0.18 -15.82
CA TYR A 121 3.83 1.16 -16.27
C TYR A 121 4.89 1.19 -17.36
N ILE A 122 5.40 0.04 -17.81
CA ILE A 122 6.51 -0.04 -18.77
C ILE A 122 6.23 0.73 -20.09
N ASN A 123 4.99 0.73 -20.54
CA ASN A 123 4.57 1.37 -21.78
C ASN A 123 4.05 2.81 -21.58
N TYR A 124 4.05 3.33 -20.36
CA TYR A 124 3.57 4.68 -20.08
C TYR A 124 4.63 5.74 -20.39
N ASN A 125 4.19 6.98 -20.52
CA ASN A 125 5.09 8.08 -20.79
C ASN A 125 6.10 8.29 -19.66
N VAL A 126 7.32 8.69 -20.03
CA VAL A 126 8.33 9.09 -19.08
C VAL A 126 7.96 10.43 -18.49
N PHE A 127 7.85 10.50 -17.15
CA PHE A 127 7.72 11.75 -16.41
C PHE A 127 9.12 12.34 -16.12
N GLU A 128 10.01 11.51 -15.57
CA GLU A 128 11.37 11.92 -15.22
C GLU A 128 12.34 10.72 -15.29
N ASN A 129 13.54 10.93 -15.84
CA ASN A 129 14.62 9.95 -15.77
C ASN A 129 15.50 10.25 -14.56
N LYS A 130 15.73 9.28 -13.72
CA LYS A 130 16.75 9.27 -12.65
C LYS A 130 17.94 8.39 -13.08
N LYS A 131 19.01 8.41 -12.30
CA LYS A 131 20.23 7.65 -12.60
C LYS A 131 19.95 6.13 -12.73
N ASP A 132 19.19 5.57 -11.79
CA ASP A 132 19.00 4.12 -11.64
C ASP A 132 17.56 3.67 -11.86
N PHE A 133 16.63 4.58 -12.13
CA PHE A 133 15.21 4.30 -12.36
C PHE A 133 14.52 5.41 -13.15
N VAL A 134 13.28 5.16 -13.54
CA VAL A 134 12.47 6.09 -14.32
C VAL A 134 11.11 6.25 -13.65
N TYR A 135 10.64 7.49 -13.50
CA TYR A 135 9.24 7.76 -13.20
C TYR A 135 8.42 7.70 -14.47
N LYS A 136 7.36 6.91 -14.45
CA LYS A 136 6.36 6.79 -15.52
C LYS A 136 5.04 7.40 -15.06
N GLU A 137 4.40 8.18 -15.94
CA GLU A 137 3.11 8.80 -15.67
C GLU A 137 1.97 7.86 -16.05
N VAL A 138 1.04 7.64 -15.13
CA VAL A 138 -0.21 6.90 -15.37
C VAL A 138 -1.12 7.74 -16.26
N PRO A 139 -1.58 7.25 -17.42
CA PRO A 139 -2.45 8.01 -18.31
C PRO A 139 -3.71 8.53 -17.63
N GLN A 140 -4.15 9.72 -18.02
CA GLN A 140 -5.32 10.38 -17.43
C GLN A 140 -6.61 9.58 -17.58
N ASN A 141 -6.71 8.74 -18.60
CA ASN A 141 -7.86 7.86 -18.85
C ASN A 141 -7.69 6.41 -18.40
N ALA A 142 -6.58 6.07 -17.74
CA ALA A 142 -6.33 4.71 -17.28
C ALA A 142 -7.36 4.27 -16.23
N ASP A 143 -7.70 3.00 -16.24
CA ASP A 143 -8.43 2.37 -15.16
C ASP A 143 -7.51 2.22 -13.92
N TYR A 144 -8.10 2.03 -12.74
CA TYR A 144 -7.37 1.87 -11.49
C TYR A 144 -6.39 3.01 -11.14
N ARG A 145 -6.64 4.23 -11.59
CA ARG A 145 -5.82 5.38 -11.22
C ARG A 145 -5.70 5.53 -9.70
N LEU A 146 -6.77 5.24 -8.96
CA LEU A 146 -6.81 5.26 -7.50
C LEU A 146 -6.49 3.90 -6.86
N SER A 147 -5.80 2.99 -7.55
CA SER A 147 -5.40 1.71 -6.95
C SER A 147 -4.84 1.92 -5.55
N LEU A 148 -5.38 1.17 -4.58
CA LEU A 148 -4.96 1.21 -3.18
C LEU A 148 -3.73 0.34 -2.89
N HIS A 149 -3.05 -0.14 -3.92
CA HIS A 149 -1.77 -0.81 -3.77
C HIS A 149 -0.76 0.09 -3.05
N TYR A 150 0.25 -0.47 -2.36
CA TYR A 150 1.25 0.32 -1.63
C TYR A 150 1.69 1.54 -2.43
N SER A 151 1.34 2.71 -1.94
CA SER A 151 1.56 3.97 -2.65
C SER A 151 1.77 5.13 -1.69
N MET A 152 2.63 6.05 -2.06
CA MET A 152 2.72 7.36 -1.42
C MET A 152 1.63 8.26 -1.98
N TRP A 153 0.90 8.94 -1.11
CA TRP A 153 -0.23 9.80 -1.46
C TRP A 153 -0.06 11.22 -0.93
N ARG A 154 -0.50 12.19 -1.71
CA ARG A 154 -0.79 13.52 -1.20
C ARG A 154 -2.10 13.48 -0.43
N THR A 155 -2.07 13.83 0.85
CA THR A 155 -3.20 13.68 1.78
C THR A 155 -4.45 14.43 1.30
N SER A 156 -4.29 15.66 0.79
CA SER A 156 -5.43 16.45 0.28
C SER A 156 -6.16 15.78 -0.88
N TYR A 157 -5.40 15.13 -1.79
CA TYR A 157 -5.98 14.41 -2.91
C TYR A 157 -6.68 13.12 -2.44
N PHE A 158 -6.07 12.36 -1.53
CA PHE A 158 -6.68 11.15 -0.96
C PHE A 158 -7.98 11.50 -0.22
N LYS A 159 -7.95 12.50 0.66
CA LYS A 159 -9.13 13.02 1.40
C LYS A 159 -10.30 13.35 0.47
N LYS A 160 -10.05 14.03 -0.65
CA LYS A 160 -11.07 14.39 -1.64
C LYS A 160 -11.87 13.18 -2.13
N HIS A 161 -11.27 12.00 -2.12
CA HIS A 161 -11.89 10.78 -2.63
C HIS A 161 -12.43 9.83 -1.54
N CYS A 162 -12.09 10.03 -0.26
CA CYS A 162 -12.54 9.19 0.84
C CYS A 162 -13.97 9.45 1.33
N SER A 163 -14.57 10.59 1.00
CA SER A 163 -15.80 11.09 1.65
C SER A 163 -17.13 10.50 1.13
N LEU A 164 -17.14 9.39 0.41
CA LEU A 164 -18.30 8.98 -0.39
C LEU A 164 -18.94 7.63 -0.05
N GLY A 165 -18.60 7.00 1.06
CA GLY A 165 -19.28 5.77 1.50
C GLY A 165 -19.24 4.64 0.48
N ILE A 166 -18.06 4.31 -0.05
CA ILE A 166 -17.85 3.29 -1.07
C ILE A 166 -16.85 2.24 -0.60
N SER A 167 -16.91 1.07 -1.21
CA SER A 167 -15.96 -0.02 -0.98
C SER A 167 -14.55 0.30 -1.52
N PRO A 168 -13.49 -0.42 -1.08
CA PRO A 168 -12.14 -0.26 -1.63
C PRO A 168 -12.11 -0.42 -3.16
N TRP A 169 -12.82 -1.38 -3.69
CA TRP A 169 -12.85 -1.67 -5.13
C TRP A 169 -13.56 -0.59 -5.94
N GLU A 170 -14.66 -0.03 -5.41
CA GLU A 170 -15.34 1.11 -6.03
C GLU A 170 -14.46 2.35 -5.97
N PHE A 171 -13.68 2.52 -4.89
CA PHE A 171 -12.71 3.60 -4.78
C PHE A 171 -11.65 3.51 -5.90
N GLU A 172 -11.08 2.33 -6.13
CA GLU A 172 -10.04 2.11 -7.14
C GLU A 172 -10.53 2.36 -8.58
N LEU A 173 -11.79 2.01 -8.86
CA LEU A 173 -12.40 2.08 -10.21
C LEU A 173 -13.07 3.41 -10.53
N ARG A 174 -12.95 4.42 -9.66
CA ARG A 174 -13.67 5.67 -9.84
C ARG A 174 -13.27 6.42 -11.11
N SER A 175 -14.22 6.58 -12.00
CA SER A 175 -14.03 7.33 -13.25
C SER A 175 -13.87 8.83 -13.04
N ILE A 176 -14.28 9.37 -11.88
CA ILE A 176 -14.21 10.81 -11.56
C ILE A 176 -12.77 11.35 -11.56
N THR A 177 -11.75 10.48 -11.47
CA THR A 177 -10.34 10.86 -11.56
C THR A 177 -9.80 10.87 -12.97
N LYS A 178 -10.59 10.44 -13.96
CA LYS A 178 -10.19 10.49 -15.36
C LYS A 178 -10.19 11.95 -15.83
N ASN A 179 -9.05 12.36 -16.39
CA ASN A 179 -8.84 13.72 -16.92
C ASN A 179 -8.99 14.84 -15.86
N ASP A 180 -8.67 14.58 -14.60
CA ASP A 180 -8.69 15.60 -13.53
C ASP A 180 -7.41 16.45 -13.46
N GLY A 181 -6.42 16.18 -14.32
CA GLY A 181 -5.13 16.86 -14.37
C GLY A 181 -4.13 16.44 -13.28
N ALA A 182 -4.52 15.57 -12.35
CA ALA A 182 -3.62 15.04 -11.33
C ALA A 182 -2.61 14.06 -11.94
N ILE A 183 -1.36 14.12 -11.51
CA ILE A 183 -0.27 13.25 -11.98
C ILE A 183 -0.10 12.10 -10.98
N LEU A 184 -0.22 10.88 -11.48
CA LEU A 184 0.05 9.66 -10.74
C LEU A 184 1.25 8.97 -11.38
N LEU A 185 2.20 8.51 -10.55
CA LEU A 185 3.47 7.95 -11.01
C LEU A 185 3.65 6.50 -10.55
N GLY A 186 4.46 5.77 -11.32
CA GLY A 186 5.09 4.53 -10.91
C GLY A 186 6.56 4.54 -11.27
N THR A 187 7.37 3.69 -10.64
CA THR A 187 8.80 3.59 -10.89
C THR A 187 9.14 2.34 -11.69
N ILE A 188 10.10 2.45 -12.62
CA ILE A 188 10.70 1.30 -13.32
C ILE A 188 12.19 1.28 -13.00
N GLY A 189 12.70 0.14 -12.57
CA GLY A 189 14.11 -0.07 -12.20
C GLY A 189 14.35 -0.13 -10.69
N ARG A 190 13.68 0.70 -9.90
CA ARG A 190 13.69 0.64 -8.42
C ARG A 190 12.28 0.73 -7.87
N TYR A 191 12.04 0.13 -6.74
CA TYR A 191 10.77 0.15 -6.00
C TYR A 191 11.08 0.07 -4.51
N PHE A 192 10.20 0.70 -3.69
CA PHE A 192 10.36 0.65 -2.23
C PHE A 192 10.12 -0.76 -1.69
N LEU A 193 9.12 -1.45 -2.20
CA LEU A 193 8.65 -2.73 -1.69
C LEU A 193 8.57 -3.77 -2.81
N ASP A 194 9.39 -4.82 -2.70
CA ASP A 194 9.15 -6.07 -3.42
C ASP A 194 8.26 -6.97 -2.56
N PHE A 195 7.22 -7.55 -3.13
CA PHE A 195 6.14 -8.10 -2.33
C PHE A 195 5.61 -9.45 -2.81
N GLY A 196 5.07 -10.19 -1.81
CA GLY A 196 4.18 -11.31 -1.99
C GLY A 196 2.75 -10.96 -1.58
N HIS A 197 1.76 -11.57 -2.21
CA HIS A 197 0.34 -11.30 -1.98
C HIS A 197 -0.30 -12.48 -1.27
N ILE A 198 -0.66 -12.32 0.02
CA ILE A 198 -1.19 -13.43 0.84
C ILE A 198 -2.59 -13.81 0.36
N PHE A 199 -3.48 -12.82 0.18
CA PHE A 199 -4.84 -13.05 -0.30
C PHE A 199 -5.09 -12.30 -1.60
N ARG A 200 -5.86 -12.94 -2.49
CA ARG A 200 -6.36 -12.31 -3.72
C ARG A 200 -7.86 -12.50 -3.79
N LYS A 201 -8.56 -11.47 -4.23
CA LYS A 201 -10.03 -11.43 -4.28
C LYS A 201 -10.63 -12.59 -5.08
N ASP A 202 -9.97 -12.99 -6.15
CA ASP A 202 -10.43 -13.99 -7.13
C ASP A 202 -10.17 -15.43 -6.71
N ILE A 203 -9.11 -15.67 -5.92
CA ILE A 203 -8.65 -17.02 -5.57
C ILE A 203 -8.56 -17.28 -4.05
N GLY A 204 -8.81 -16.27 -3.20
CA GLY A 204 -8.59 -16.40 -1.77
C GLY A 204 -7.12 -16.43 -1.41
N LEU A 205 -6.66 -17.45 -0.66
CA LEU A 205 -5.24 -17.62 -0.30
C LEU A 205 -4.40 -17.88 -1.55
N SER A 206 -3.41 -17.04 -1.80
CA SER A 206 -2.47 -17.20 -2.91
C SER A 206 -1.55 -18.39 -2.68
N ASN A 207 -1.35 -19.23 -3.70
CA ASN A 207 -0.40 -20.36 -3.63
C ASN A 207 1.07 -19.92 -3.68
N ASN A 208 1.34 -18.67 -4.06
CA ASN A 208 2.68 -18.13 -4.30
C ASN A 208 2.97 -16.88 -3.46
N TRP A 209 2.25 -16.68 -2.34
CA TRP A 209 2.39 -15.49 -1.50
C TRP A 209 3.82 -15.25 -0.97
N TYR A 210 4.64 -16.29 -0.91
CA TYR A 210 6.01 -16.27 -0.40
C TYR A 210 7.06 -15.79 -1.41
N LYS A 211 6.65 -15.42 -2.62
CA LYS A 211 7.55 -14.94 -3.66
C LYS A 211 6.98 -13.73 -4.40
N SER A 212 7.89 -12.90 -4.92
CA SER A 212 7.52 -11.83 -5.84
C SER A 212 7.14 -12.38 -7.21
N GLU A 213 6.01 -11.91 -7.74
CA GLU A 213 5.61 -12.20 -9.12
C GLU A 213 6.45 -11.42 -10.14
N TYR A 214 7.20 -10.40 -9.71
CA TYR A 214 7.85 -9.42 -10.58
C TYR A 214 9.37 -9.55 -10.62
N THR A 215 10.01 -9.90 -9.51
CA THR A 215 11.47 -9.93 -9.37
C THR A 215 12.03 -11.32 -9.22
N GLY A 216 11.20 -12.28 -8.82
CA GLY A 216 11.61 -13.64 -8.49
C GLY A 216 12.22 -13.81 -7.10
N ASN A 217 12.27 -12.76 -6.26
CA ASN A 217 12.66 -12.88 -4.86
C ASN A 217 11.72 -13.82 -4.12
N VAL A 218 12.30 -14.63 -3.22
CA VAL A 218 11.58 -15.70 -2.48
C VAL A 218 11.96 -15.60 -1.01
N LEU A 219 10.98 -15.76 -0.13
CA LEU A 219 11.22 -15.87 1.32
C LEU A 219 12.05 -17.11 1.65
N SER A 220 12.84 -17.04 2.72
CA SER A 220 13.52 -18.22 3.25
C SER A 220 12.52 -19.26 3.75
N ASN A 221 12.95 -20.52 3.87
CA ASN A 221 12.10 -21.59 4.42
C ASN A 221 11.65 -21.31 5.86
N GLU A 222 12.45 -20.60 6.65
CA GLU A 222 12.12 -20.20 8.01
C GLU A 222 10.99 -19.17 8.00
N ASP A 223 11.11 -18.13 7.19
CA ASP A 223 10.09 -17.08 7.04
C ASP A 223 8.78 -17.65 6.51
N PHE A 224 8.88 -18.53 5.51
CA PHE A 224 7.71 -19.23 4.97
C PHE A 224 6.95 -19.96 6.07
N LYS A 225 7.62 -20.79 6.88
CA LYS A 225 6.97 -21.53 7.96
C LYS A 225 6.34 -20.64 9.02
N TYR A 226 7.04 -19.56 9.39
CA TYR A 226 6.50 -18.59 10.34
C TYR A 226 5.21 -17.96 9.83
N ILE A 227 5.25 -17.38 8.63
CA ILE A 227 4.09 -16.71 8.04
C ILE A 227 2.94 -17.68 7.76
N GLU A 228 3.25 -18.90 7.30
CA GLU A 228 2.25 -19.96 7.14
C GLU A 228 1.52 -20.24 8.45
N SER A 229 2.24 -20.28 9.60
CA SER A 229 1.62 -20.46 10.92
C SER A 229 0.70 -19.29 11.29
N VAL A 230 1.02 -18.09 10.91
CA VAL A 230 0.16 -16.89 11.09
C VAL A 230 -1.12 -17.01 10.24
N ILE A 231 -0.97 -17.37 8.98
CA ILE A 231 -2.09 -17.53 8.03
C ILE A 231 -3.06 -18.62 8.51
N GLN A 232 -2.55 -19.72 9.08
CA GLN A 232 -3.38 -20.82 9.59
C GLN A 232 -4.27 -20.42 10.78
N LYS A 233 -3.86 -19.41 11.57
CA LYS A 233 -4.69 -18.86 12.67
C LYS A 233 -5.92 -18.07 12.18
N ILE A 234 -5.97 -17.73 10.90
CA ILE A 234 -7.01 -16.88 10.31
C ILE A 234 -8.11 -17.71 9.61
N LYS A 235 -7.80 -18.97 9.31
CA LYS A 235 -8.76 -19.93 8.74
C LYS A 235 -9.72 -20.45 9.79
#